data_433c80a2c2775a7060873b80374b9ddf
#
_entry.id   433c80a2c2775a7060873b80374b9ddf
#
_cell.length_a   1.000
_cell.length_b   1.000
_cell.length_c   1.000
_cell.angle_alpha   90.00
_cell.angle_beta   90.00
_cell.angle_gamma   90.00
#
_symmetry.space_group_name_H-M   'P 1'
#
loop_
_entity.id
_entity.type
_entity.pdbx_description
1 polymer ?
#
loop_
_entity_poly.entity_id
_entity_poly.type
_entity_poly.pdbx_seq_one_letter_code
_entity_poly.pdbx_strand_id
1 'polypeptide(L)'
;MFTVNHRTYNPPAKPVVVVCLDGSADEYLDCAIARGCMPNLAKMSVNGWRGFARAAMPTFTNVNNGSIVTGVPPSVHGIGGNFFFDTSIGEEVMMNSSKFLRVETIFPHAQRAGRKVAVVTAKEKLRDIFASGLISEGGIAFSSEKAKHAVAETHGIDDVETLVGPTPEIYSGDASLYVLKAGVAMLERGMADFLYLSTTDYMQHKHAPEEAEALAFYGAIDAEIGRLLALGAVIGVTADHGMNAKQHADGTPNVIYLESELVAHFGEG
;
A
#
# COMPACT_ATOMS: atom_id res chain seq x y z
N MET A 1 9.78 4.34 -23.08
CA MET A 1 9.85 2.89 -22.75
C MET A 1 10.99 2.71 -21.78
N PHE A 2 10.81 1.92 -20.71
CA PHE A 2 11.88 1.57 -19.75
C PHE A 2 11.72 0.12 -19.31
N THR A 3 12.82 -0.49 -18.87
CA THR A 3 12.86 -1.89 -18.44
C THR A 3 13.36 -1.96 -17.01
N VAL A 4 12.67 -2.72 -16.17
CA VAL A 4 13.07 -3.04 -14.80
C VAL A 4 12.72 -4.50 -14.51
N ASN A 5 13.63 -5.24 -13.89
CA ASN A 5 13.46 -6.64 -13.51
C ASN A 5 12.96 -7.52 -14.68
N HIS A 6 13.57 -7.37 -15.87
CA HIS A 6 13.21 -8.07 -17.10
C HIS A 6 11.79 -7.80 -17.65
N ARG A 7 11.11 -6.77 -17.15
CA ARG A 7 9.81 -6.32 -17.66
C ARG A 7 9.93 -4.96 -18.31
N THR A 8 9.35 -4.79 -19.49
CA THR A 8 9.35 -3.54 -20.23
C THR A 8 8.01 -2.83 -20.07
N TYR A 9 8.08 -1.55 -19.76
CA TYR A 9 6.92 -0.69 -19.53
C TYR A 9 6.92 0.48 -20.48
N ASN A 10 5.73 0.84 -20.97
CA ASN A 10 5.52 2.08 -21.68
C ASN A 10 5.12 3.18 -20.67
N PRO A 11 5.74 4.37 -20.72
CA PRO A 11 5.29 5.48 -19.92
C PRO A 11 3.81 5.77 -20.20
N PRO A 12 2.98 5.96 -19.17
CA PRO A 12 1.57 6.25 -19.36
C PRO A 12 1.36 7.61 -20.03
N ALA A 13 0.34 7.72 -20.90
CA ALA A 13 -0.03 8.98 -21.54
C ALA A 13 -0.87 9.90 -20.62
N LYS A 14 -1.49 9.33 -19.59
CA LYS A 14 -2.28 10.01 -18.57
C LYS A 14 -1.63 9.83 -17.21
N PRO A 15 -1.97 10.65 -16.22
CA PRO A 15 -1.57 10.36 -14.85
C PRO A 15 -2.04 8.97 -14.42
N VAL A 16 -1.18 8.25 -13.71
CA VAL A 16 -1.49 6.91 -13.16
C VAL A 16 -1.34 6.96 -11.65
N VAL A 17 -2.35 6.45 -10.96
CA VAL A 17 -2.35 6.30 -9.50
C VAL A 17 -2.65 4.85 -9.15
N VAL A 18 -1.73 4.22 -8.44
CA VAL A 18 -1.94 2.89 -7.87
C VAL A 18 -2.19 3.06 -6.37
N VAL A 19 -3.34 2.60 -5.91
CA VAL A 19 -3.73 2.60 -4.49
C VAL A 19 -3.62 1.18 -3.97
N CYS A 20 -2.72 0.94 -3.02
CA CYS A 20 -2.64 -0.30 -2.26
C CYS A 20 -3.42 -0.11 -0.94
N LEU A 21 -4.58 -0.74 -0.86
CA LEU A 21 -5.41 -0.77 0.34
C LEU A 21 -4.96 -1.92 1.22
N ASP A 22 -4.04 -1.66 2.14
CA ASP A 22 -3.44 -2.64 3.05
C ASP A 22 -4.55 -3.41 3.81
N GLY A 23 -4.46 -4.73 3.81
CA GLY A 23 -5.39 -5.62 4.51
C GLY A 23 -6.81 -5.71 3.91
N SER A 24 -7.07 -5.11 2.75
CA SER A 24 -8.42 -5.04 2.17
C SER A 24 -8.75 -6.28 1.35
N ALA A 25 -9.46 -7.23 1.98
CA ALA A 25 -10.07 -8.35 1.28
C ALA A 25 -11.29 -7.91 0.46
N ASP A 26 -11.69 -8.75 -0.51
CA ASP A 26 -12.86 -8.46 -1.36
C ASP A 26 -14.15 -8.26 -0.54
N GLU A 27 -14.30 -8.94 0.59
CA GLU A 27 -15.46 -8.83 1.48
C GLU A 27 -15.69 -7.39 1.97
N TYR A 28 -14.62 -6.64 2.27
CA TYR A 28 -14.73 -5.23 2.66
C TYR A 28 -15.27 -4.38 1.51
N LEU A 29 -14.69 -4.57 0.31
CA LEU A 29 -15.07 -3.81 -0.87
C LEU A 29 -16.49 -4.16 -1.33
N ASP A 30 -16.84 -5.45 -1.36
CA ASP A 30 -18.15 -5.92 -1.78
C ASP A 30 -19.24 -5.46 -0.82
N CYS A 31 -18.99 -5.51 0.49
CA CYS A 31 -19.92 -5.00 1.49
C CYS A 31 -20.12 -3.48 1.34
N ALA A 32 -19.04 -2.71 1.22
CA ALA A 32 -19.11 -1.26 1.06
C ALA A 32 -19.78 -0.85 -0.26
N ILE A 33 -19.54 -1.57 -1.36
CA ILE A 33 -20.23 -1.36 -2.65
C ILE A 33 -21.73 -1.68 -2.53
N ALA A 34 -22.07 -2.83 -1.94
CA ALA A 34 -23.46 -3.25 -1.78
C ALA A 34 -24.27 -2.28 -0.89
N ARG A 35 -23.62 -1.64 0.09
CA ARG A 35 -24.21 -0.61 0.95
C ARG A 35 -24.21 0.78 0.32
N GLY A 36 -23.68 0.94 -0.92
CA GLY A 36 -23.61 2.23 -1.63
C GLY A 36 -22.54 3.17 -1.11
N CYS A 37 -21.60 2.70 -0.26
CA CYS A 37 -20.54 3.52 0.31
C CYS A 37 -19.40 3.76 -0.69
N MET A 38 -19.23 2.91 -1.72
CA MET A 38 -18.15 3.01 -2.71
C MET A 38 -18.66 3.13 -4.16
N PRO A 39 -19.39 4.20 -4.51
CA PRO A 39 -19.98 4.35 -5.85
C PRO A 39 -18.93 4.53 -6.96
N ASN A 40 -17.77 5.12 -6.68
CA ASN A 40 -16.71 5.30 -7.67
C ASN A 40 -16.02 3.98 -7.98
N LEU A 41 -15.68 3.18 -6.97
CA LEU A 41 -15.11 1.84 -7.14
C LEU A 41 -16.10 0.91 -7.84
N ALA A 42 -17.39 0.98 -7.51
CA ALA A 42 -18.44 0.24 -8.22
C ALA A 42 -18.44 0.55 -9.71
N LYS A 43 -18.38 1.84 -10.10
CA LYS A 43 -18.26 2.25 -11.51
C LYS A 43 -16.97 1.77 -12.16
N MET A 44 -15.84 1.83 -11.45
CA MET A 44 -14.55 1.31 -11.95
C MET A 44 -14.63 -0.19 -12.23
N SER A 45 -15.29 -0.97 -11.37
CA SER A 45 -15.46 -2.41 -11.55
C SER A 45 -16.32 -2.76 -12.78
N VAL A 46 -17.28 -1.93 -13.15
CA VAL A 46 -18.16 -2.12 -14.32
C VAL A 46 -17.48 -1.64 -15.61
N ASN A 47 -16.81 -0.48 -15.57
CA ASN A 47 -16.25 0.16 -16.78
C ASN A 47 -14.78 -0.20 -17.04
N GLY A 48 -14.13 -0.86 -16.08
CA GLY A 48 -12.75 -1.31 -16.16
C GLY A 48 -12.63 -2.82 -16.04
N TRP A 49 -11.74 -3.26 -15.16
CA TRP A 49 -11.53 -4.68 -14.86
C TRP A 49 -11.38 -4.87 -13.35
N ARG A 50 -11.97 -5.95 -12.83
CA ARG A 50 -11.76 -6.44 -11.48
C ARG A 50 -11.48 -7.94 -11.52
N GLY A 51 -10.55 -8.40 -10.72
CA GLY A 51 -10.21 -9.83 -10.62
C GLY A 51 -9.37 -10.13 -9.41
N PHE A 52 -9.32 -11.42 -9.07
CA PHE A 52 -8.51 -11.92 -7.96
C PHE A 52 -7.05 -12.04 -8.36
N ALA A 53 -6.17 -11.70 -7.43
CA ALA A 53 -4.75 -12.01 -7.49
C ALA A 53 -4.37 -12.88 -6.28
N ARG A 54 -3.38 -13.76 -6.47
CA ARG A 54 -2.84 -14.56 -5.36
C ARG A 54 -1.69 -13.79 -4.71
N ALA A 55 -1.81 -13.57 -3.40
CA ALA A 55 -0.71 -13.08 -2.58
C ALA A 55 0.40 -14.15 -2.47
N ALA A 56 1.64 -13.70 -2.32
CA ALA A 56 2.73 -14.59 -1.94
C ALA A 56 2.56 -15.05 -0.49
N MET A 57 2.90 -16.32 -0.23
CA MET A 57 2.88 -16.90 1.12
C MET A 57 4.26 -16.78 1.77
N PRO A 58 4.35 -16.35 3.04
CA PRO A 58 3.27 -15.84 3.89
C PRO A 58 2.74 -14.48 3.42
N THR A 59 1.45 -14.22 3.68
CA THR A 59 0.72 -13.03 3.21
C THR A 59 1.01 -11.81 4.08
N PHE A 60 2.27 -11.39 4.15
CA PHE A 60 2.71 -10.24 4.92
C PHE A 60 2.86 -8.98 4.07
N THR A 61 2.65 -7.84 4.70
CA THR A 61 2.73 -6.51 4.09
C THR A 61 4.02 -6.31 3.30
N ASN A 62 5.20 -6.52 3.91
CA ASN A 62 6.48 -6.28 3.23
C ASN A 62 6.70 -7.21 2.04
N VAL A 63 6.27 -8.48 2.13
CA VAL A 63 6.43 -9.50 1.10
C VAL A 63 5.65 -9.13 -0.15
N ASN A 64 4.36 -8.83 0.02
CA ASN A 64 3.48 -8.58 -1.11
C ASN A 64 3.63 -7.17 -1.67
N ASN A 65 3.83 -6.16 -0.83
CA ASN A 65 4.19 -4.83 -1.33
C ASN A 65 5.51 -4.87 -2.11
N GLY A 66 6.52 -5.62 -1.63
CA GLY A 66 7.76 -5.86 -2.38
C GLY A 66 7.49 -6.40 -3.78
N SER A 67 6.59 -7.40 -3.89
CA SER A 67 6.19 -7.96 -5.19
C SER A 67 5.45 -6.95 -6.07
N ILE A 68 4.56 -6.13 -5.50
CA ILE A 68 3.79 -5.10 -6.23
C ILE A 68 4.73 -4.05 -6.83
N VAL A 69 5.64 -3.49 -6.02
CA VAL A 69 6.49 -2.37 -6.46
C VAL A 69 7.69 -2.77 -7.32
N THR A 70 8.06 -4.05 -7.31
CA THR A 70 9.18 -4.59 -8.15
C THR A 70 8.69 -5.36 -9.36
N GLY A 71 7.44 -5.83 -9.36
CA GLY A 71 6.85 -6.67 -10.42
C GLY A 71 7.41 -8.09 -10.47
N VAL A 72 8.10 -8.57 -9.41
CA VAL A 72 8.71 -9.91 -9.33
C VAL A 72 8.38 -10.60 -8.01
N PRO A 73 8.46 -11.95 -7.94
CA PRO A 73 8.11 -12.70 -6.73
C PRO A 73 9.20 -12.60 -5.62
N PRO A 74 8.87 -13.01 -4.38
CA PRO A 74 9.80 -13.02 -3.25
C PRO A 74 11.13 -13.74 -3.50
N SER A 75 11.12 -14.81 -4.29
CA SER A 75 12.34 -15.53 -4.68
C SER A 75 13.33 -14.66 -5.48
N VAL A 76 12.87 -13.59 -6.10
CA VAL A 76 13.69 -12.65 -6.89
C VAL A 76 13.99 -11.40 -6.07
N HIS A 77 12.96 -10.74 -5.50
CA HIS A 77 13.18 -9.49 -4.74
C HIS A 77 13.76 -9.70 -3.33
N GLY A 78 13.77 -10.93 -2.81
CA GLY A 78 14.49 -11.30 -1.60
C GLY A 78 13.74 -11.08 -0.27
N ILE A 79 12.57 -10.47 -0.28
CA ILE A 79 11.78 -10.23 0.94
C ILE A 79 10.82 -11.40 1.15
N GLY A 80 11.08 -12.24 2.16
CA GLY A 80 10.28 -13.44 2.47
C GLY A 80 9.41 -13.32 3.73
N GLY A 81 9.53 -12.23 4.50
CA GLY A 81 8.78 -12.03 5.74
C GLY A 81 8.95 -10.63 6.30
N ASN A 82 8.24 -10.32 7.38
CA ASN A 82 8.42 -9.07 8.13
C ASN A 82 9.53 -9.19 9.18
N PHE A 83 9.95 -10.41 9.49
CA PHE A 83 10.99 -10.74 10.46
C PHE A 83 11.72 -11.99 9.96
N PHE A 84 13.02 -12.04 10.07
CA PHE A 84 13.83 -13.17 9.60
C PHE A 84 15.19 -13.22 10.30
N PHE A 85 15.85 -14.38 10.21
CA PHE A 85 17.22 -14.57 10.69
C PHE A 85 18.22 -14.11 9.61
N ASP A 86 18.98 -13.05 9.89
CA ASP A 86 20.05 -12.56 9.00
C ASP A 86 21.32 -13.35 9.26
N THR A 87 21.61 -14.30 8.38
CA THR A 87 22.79 -15.18 8.50
C THR A 87 24.12 -14.42 8.37
N SER A 88 24.11 -13.20 7.83
CA SER A 88 25.34 -12.40 7.67
C SER A 88 25.84 -11.81 8.99
N ILE A 89 24.93 -11.59 9.94
CA ILE A 89 25.23 -11.05 11.28
C ILE A 89 24.90 -12.05 12.39
N GLY A 90 24.23 -13.17 12.08
CA GLY A 90 23.84 -14.20 13.04
C GLY A 90 22.71 -13.78 13.99
N GLU A 91 21.86 -12.83 13.60
CA GLU A 91 20.80 -12.26 14.45
C GLU A 91 19.43 -12.27 13.75
N GLU A 92 18.38 -12.25 14.56
CA GLU A 92 17.01 -12.03 14.10
C GLU A 92 16.78 -10.53 13.87
N VAL A 93 16.23 -10.18 12.71
CA VAL A 93 16.02 -8.80 12.30
C VAL A 93 14.64 -8.54 11.73
N MET A 94 14.16 -7.32 11.96
CA MET A 94 12.97 -6.81 11.30
C MET A 94 13.30 -6.39 9.86
N MET A 95 12.39 -6.67 8.92
CA MET A 95 12.47 -6.20 7.54
C MET A 95 12.10 -4.69 7.46
N ASN A 96 13.04 -3.83 7.86
CA ASN A 96 12.86 -2.38 7.94
C ASN A 96 13.81 -1.59 7.02
N SER A 97 14.53 -2.26 6.14
CA SER A 97 15.57 -1.61 5.35
C SER A 97 15.55 -2.05 3.90
N SER A 98 15.69 -1.09 3.00
CA SER A 98 15.86 -1.34 1.56
C SER A 98 17.11 -2.15 1.20
N LYS A 99 18.10 -2.28 2.10
CA LYS A 99 19.29 -3.12 1.88
C LYS A 99 18.97 -4.59 1.60
N PHE A 100 17.82 -5.06 2.04
CA PHE A 100 17.35 -6.44 1.83
C PHE A 100 16.63 -6.65 0.50
N LEU A 101 16.25 -5.55 -0.17
CA LEU A 101 15.64 -5.61 -1.50
C LEU A 101 16.74 -5.87 -2.53
N ARG A 102 16.68 -7.01 -3.20
CA ARG A 102 17.72 -7.49 -4.13
C ARG A 102 17.57 -6.92 -5.55
N VAL A 103 16.49 -6.21 -5.82
CA VAL A 103 16.14 -5.65 -7.13
C VAL A 103 15.60 -4.24 -6.96
N GLU A 104 15.62 -3.45 -8.03
CA GLU A 104 15.07 -2.10 -8.01
C GLU A 104 13.54 -2.09 -8.08
N THR A 105 12.92 -1.06 -7.49
CA THR A 105 11.49 -0.80 -7.68
C THR A 105 11.25 -0.12 -9.03
N ILE A 106 10.00 -0.10 -9.49
CA ILE A 106 9.62 0.57 -10.75
C ILE A 106 9.84 2.09 -10.70
N PHE A 107 9.85 2.69 -9.52
CA PHE A 107 9.76 4.14 -9.31
C PHE A 107 10.95 4.93 -9.87
N PRO A 108 12.23 4.63 -9.55
CA PRO A 108 13.34 5.38 -10.12
C PRO A 108 13.43 5.22 -11.64
N HIS A 109 13.00 4.08 -12.19
CA HIS A 109 12.97 3.88 -13.64
C HIS A 109 11.88 4.72 -14.32
N ALA A 110 10.70 4.84 -13.71
CA ALA A 110 9.63 5.70 -14.22
C ALA A 110 10.06 7.19 -14.17
N GLN A 111 10.73 7.59 -13.08
CA GLN A 111 11.28 8.95 -12.93
C GLN A 111 12.29 9.26 -14.03
N ARG A 112 13.27 8.38 -14.26
CA ARG A 112 14.25 8.51 -15.37
C ARG A 112 13.58 8.52 -16.75
N ALA A 113 12.44 7.86 -16.89
CA ALA A 113 11.65 7.88 -18.14
C ALA A 113 10.79 9.16 -18.29
N GLY A 114 10.98 10.17 -17.45
CA GLY A 114 10.33 11.48 -17.54
C GLY A 114 8.96 11.57 -16.87
N ARG A 115 8.59 10.59 -16.00
CA ARG A 115 7.43 10.74 -15.15
C ARG A 115 7.77 11.51 -13.88
N LYS A 116 6.82 12.22 -13.33
CA LYS A 116 6.92 12.83 -12.01
C LYS A 116 6.40 11.83 -11.00
N VAL A 117 7.30 11.11 -10.34
CA VAL A 117 6.93 9.99 -9.46
C VAL A 117 6.77 10.43 -8.02
N ALA A 118 5.69 9.99 -7.39
CA ALA A 118 5.48 10.12 -5.95
C ALA A 118 5.09 8.79 -5.30
N VAL A 119 5.73 8.47 -4.17
CA VAL A 119 5.40 7.34 -3.30
C VAL A 119 4.94 7.87 -1.95
N VAL A 120 3.69 7.63 -1.60
CA VAL A 120 3.15 8.01 -0.28
C VAL A 120 2.66 6.77 0.43
N THR A 121 3.16 6.55 1.64
CA THR A 121 2.81 5.40 2.46
C THR A 121 2.23 5.86 3.80
N ALA A 122 1.45 5.01 4.46
CA ALA A 122 1.05 5.30 5.83
C ALA A 122 2.22 5.14 6.81
N LYS A 123 3.04 4.10 6.62
CA LYS A 123 4.14 3.72 7.54
C LYS A 123 5.50 4.14 6.96
N GLU A 124 6.34 4.79 7.78
CA GLU A 124 7.66 5.27 7.36
C GLU A 124 8.59 4.16 6.84
N LYS A 125 8.60 3.00 7.48
CA LYS A 125 9.42 1.87 7.03
C LYS A 125 9.13 1.42 5.60
N LEU A 126 7.86 1.49 5.16
CA LEU A 126 7.50 1.14 3.78
C LEU A 126 7.99 2.20 2.79
N ARG A 127 7.92 3.47 3.17
CA ARG A 127 8.51 4.56 2.39
C ARG A 127 10.00 4.32 2.14
N ASP A 128 10.75 3.97 3.18
CA ASP A 128 12.19 3.70 3.08
C ASP A 128 12.52 2.54 2.13
N ILE A 129 11.71 1.48 2.17
CA ILE A 129 11.91 0.31 1.30
C ILE A 129 11.55 0.63 -0.15
N PHE A 130 10.38 1.27 -0.37
CA PHE A 130 9.82 1.44 -1.73
C PHE A 130 10.47 2.59 -2.48
N ALA A 131 10.85 3.66 -1.77
CA ALA A 131 11.48 4.82 -2.38
C ALA A 131 12.98 4.68 -2.62
N SER A 132 13.54 3.48 -2.42
CA SER A 132 14.96 3.23 -2.68
C SER A 132 15.35 3.70 -4.08
N GLY A 133 16.32 4.63 -4.15
CA GLY A 133 16.80 5.23 -5.41
C GLY A 133 15.88 6.31 -6.02
N LEU A 134 14.66 6.53 -5.53
CA LEU A 134 13.74 7.49 -6.13
C LEU A 134 14.14 8.95 -5.86
N ILE A 135 14.54 9.27 -4.63
CA ILE A 135 14.88 10.65 -4.24
C ILE A 135 16.10 11.15 -5.01
N SER A 136 17.12 10.31 -5.20
CA SER A 136 18.29 10.66 -6.00
C SER A 136 17.99 10.94 -7.47
N GLU A 137 16.85 10.45 -7.98
CA GLU A 137 16.37 10.71 -9.35
C GLU A 137 15.40 11.93 -9.40
N GLY A 138 15.19 12.61 -8.26
CA GLY A 138 14.32 13.80 -8.18
C GLY A 138 12.83 13.49 -7.99
N GLY A 139 12.47 12.29 -7.55
CA GLY A 139 11.10 11.95 -7.20
C GLY A 139 10.75 12.33 -5.76
N ILE A 140 9.50 12.09 -5.37
CA ILE A 140 8.94 12.42 -4.06
C ILE A 140 8.60 11.15 -3.30
N ALA A 141 8.96 11.07 -2.01
CA ALA A 141 8.49 9.99 -1.15
C ALA A 141 8.40 10.41 0.32
N PHE A 142 7.24 10.23 0.92
CA PHE A 142 7.03 10.49 2.35
C PHE A 142 5.94 9.57 2.93
N SER A 143 5.82 9.56 4.25
CA SER A 143 4.76 8.84 4.95
C SER A 143 3.81 9.78 5.67
N SER A 144 2.56 9.34 5.88
CA SER A 144 1.63 10.08 6.74
C SER A 144 2.09 10.04 8.21
N GLU A 145 2.78 8.95 8.63
CA GLU A 145 3.36 8.80 9.97
C GLU A 145 4.36 9.92 10.31
N LYS A 146 5.15 10.36 9.34
CA LYS A 146 6.25 11.32 9.54
C LYS A 146 6.11 12.58 8.66
N ALA A 147 4.92 12.89 8.18
CA ALA A 147 4.69 13.98 7.23
C ALA A 147 5.28 15.33 7.68
N LYS A 148 5.13 15.68 8.97
CA LYS A 148 5.73 16.91 9.55
C LYS A 148 7.27 16.96 9.56
N HIS A 149 7.92 15.82 9.34
CA HIS A 149 9.39 15.72 9.31
C HIS A 149 9.95 15.56 7.90
N ALA A 150 9.08 15.60 6.88
CA ALA A 150 9.52 15.54 5.51
C ALA A 150 10.34 16.78 5.13
N VAL A 151 11.49 16.55 4.52
CA VAL A 151 12.39 17.60 4.02
C VAL A 151 12.85 17.26 2.60
N ALA A 152 13.11 18.25 1.78
CA ALA A 152 13.45 18.07 0.36
C ALA A 152 14.64 17.15 0.15
N GLU A 153 15.65 17.22 1.01
CA GLU A 153 16.88 16.42 0.89
C GLU A 153 16.63 14.89 0.92
N THR A 154 15.70 14.44 1.77
CA THR A 154 15.46 13.01 2.02
C THR A 154 14.09 12.51 1.55
N HIS A 155 13.19 13.44 1.20
CA HIS A 155 11.82 13.12 0.78
C HIS A 155 11.45 13.70 -0.59
N GLY A 156 12.29 14.59 -1.18
CA GLY A 156 11.97 15.29 -2.41
C GLY A 156 10.90 16.37 -2.27
N ILE A 157 10.49 16.68 -1.05
CA ILE A 157 9.43 17.66 -0.74
C ILE A 157 9.63 18.21 0.67
N ASP A 158 9.29 19.50 0.85
CA ASP A 158 9.15 20.18 2.14
C ASP A 158 7.68 20.48 2.44
N ASP A 159 7.40 20.88 3.68
CA ASP A 159 6.12 21.45 4.12
C ASP A 159 4.88 20.64 3.74
N VAL A 160 4.96 19.32 3.91
CA VAL A 160 3.87 18.39 3.58
C VAL A 160 2.58 18.76 4.33
N GLU A 161 2.67 19.26 5.57
CA GLU A 161 1.48 19.72 6.32
C GLU A 161 0.80 20.92 5.67
N THR A 162 1.52 21.80 5.01
CA THR A 162 0.93 22.90 4.20
C THR A 162 0.22 22.36 2.96
N LEU A 163 0.72 21.26 2.40
CA LEU A 163 0.12 20.64 1.21
C LEU A 163 -1.16 19.87 1.54
N VAL A 164 -1.18 19.11 2.64
CA VAL A 164 -2.20 18.08 2.93
C VAL A 164 -3.02 18.40 4.18
N GLY A 165 -2.39 19.02 5.17
CA GLY A 165 -2.93 19.25 6.51
C GLY A 165 -2.05 18.64 7.59
N PRO A 166 -2.46 18.72 8.87
CA PRO A 166 -1.67 18.23 10.01
C PRO A 166 -1.40 16.73 9.90
N THR A 167 -0.20 16.34 10.33
CA THR A 167 0.21 14.92 10.43
C THR A 167 -0.76 14.15 11.33
N PRO A 168 -1.38 13.07 10.84
CA PRO A 168 -2.33 12.30 11.62
C PRO A 168 -1.64 11.36 12.63
N GLU A 169 -2.41 10.87 13.59
CA GLU A 169 -1.98 9.76 14.42
C GLU A 169 -1.87 8.48 13.57
N ILE A 170 -0.75 7.75 13.70
CA ILE A 170 -0.48 6.56 12.85
C ILE A 170 -1.50 5.43 13.10
N TYR A 171 -1.97 5.28 14.33
CA TYR A 171 -2.98 4.28 14.67
C TYR A 171 -4.40 4.85 14.55
N SER A 172 -4.74 5.32 13.34
CA SER A 172 -6.04 5.88 13.00
C SER A 172 -6.42 5.60 11.54
N GLY A 173 -7.70 5.71 11.21
CA GLY A 173 -8.17 5.70 9.82
C GLY A 173 -7.67 6.91 9.03
N ASP A 174 -7.42 8.04 9.73
CA ASP A 174 -6.93 9.28 9.12
C ASP A 174 -5.53 9.14 8.52
N ALA A 175 -4.69 8.24 9.04
CA ALA A 175 -3.37 7.95 8.46
C ALA A 175 -3.47 7.45 7.02
N SER A 176 -4.45 6.59 6.73
CA SER A 176 -4.73 6.09 5.38
C SER A 176 -5.38 7.16 4.49
N LEU A 177 -6.34 7.91 5.03
CA LEU A 177 -6.98 9.02 4.29
C LEU A 177 -5.99 10.12 3.94
N TYR A 178 -5.03 10.40 4.80
CA TYR A 178 -3.95 11.36 4.55
C TYR A 178 -3.14 10.98 3.32
N VAL A 179 -2.82 9.70 3.15
CA VAL A 179 -2.10 9.18 1.97
C VAL A 179 -2.85 9.49 0.68
N LEU A 180 -4.17 9.27 0.65
CA LEU A 180 -4.98 9.55 -0.53
C LEU A 180 -5.14 11.05 -0.78
N LYS A 181 -5.39 11.84 0.27
CA LYS A 181 -5.45 13.31 0.18
C LYS A 181 -4.14 13.90 -0.35
N ALA A 182 -3.00 13.36 0.07
CA ALA A 182 -1.69 13.74 -0.45
C ALA A 182 -1.57 13.45 -1.95
N GLY A 183 -2.00 12.26 -2.38
CA GLY A 183 -2.04 11.90 -3.80
C GLY A 183 -2.90 12.87 -4.62
N VAL A 184 -4.09 13.21 -4.14
CA VAL A 184 -4.97 14.20 -4.79
C VAL A 184 -4.28 15.56 -4.87
N ALA A 185 -3.75 16.08 -3.75
CA ALA A 185 -3.12 17.39 -3.70
C ALA A 185 -1.89 17.51 -4.62
N MET A 186 -1.07 16.45 -4.71
CA MET A 186 0.08 16.43 -5.61
C MET A 186 -0.33 16.37 -7.08
N LEU A 187 -1.37 15.61 -7.41
CA LEU A 187 -1.89 15.53 -8.77
C LEU A 187 -2.52 16.85 -9.20
N GLU A 188 -3.34 17.49 -8.35
CA GLU A 188 -3.97 18.81 -8.59
C GLU A 188 -2.93 19.89 -8.88
N ARG A 189 -1.78 19.85 -8.16
CA ARG A 189 -0.70 20.84 -8.32
C ARG A 189 0.32 20.48 -9.40
N GLY A 190 0.12 19.37 -10.12
CA GLY A 190 1.05 18.90 -11.15
C GLY A 190 2.43 18.51 -10.62
N MET A 191 2.52 18.18 -9.32
CA MET A 191 3.76 17.75 -8.66
C MET A 191 4.11 16.31 -9.01
N ALA A 192 3.10 15.45 -9.24
CA ALA A 192 3.28 14.07 -9.62
C ALA A 192 2.23 13.64 -10.67
N ASP A 193 2.60 12.69 -11.53
CA ASP A 193 1.75 12.07 -12.55
C ASP A 193 1.86 10.53 -12.57
N PHE A 194 2.70 9.98 -11.71
CA PHE A 194 2.85 8.55 -11.48
C PHE A 194 2.94 8.32 -9.96
N LEU A 195 1.85 7.88 -9.35
CA LEU A 195 1.72 7.82 -7.90
C LEU A 195 1.49 6.39 -7.41
N TYR A 196 2.16 6.04 -6.33
CA TYR A 196 1.87 4.87 -5.51
C TYR A 196 1.44 5.32 -4.12
N LEU A 197 0.22 4.94 -3.73
CA LEU A 197 -0.42 5.33 -2.49
C LEU A 197 -0.72 4.08 -1.67
N SER A 198 0.01 3.85 -0.56
CA SER A 198 -0.13 2.66 0.27
C SER A 198 -0.69 3.03 1.64
N THR A 199 -1.86 2.49 1.97
CA THR A 199 -2.55 2.72 3.24
C THR A 199 -1.98 1.86 4.38
N THR A 200 -2.67 1.79 5.51
CA THR A 200 -2.41 0.86 6.61
C THR A 200 -3.69 0.09 6.95
N ASP A 201 -3.52 -1.13 7.40
CA ASP A 201 -4.55 -2.09 7.76
C ASP A 201 -5.18 -1.86 9.16
N TYR A 202 -4.95 -0.68 9.76
CA TYR A 202 -5.43 -0.38 11.11
C TYR A 202 -6.95 -0.58 11.26
N MET A 203 -7.73 -0.10 10.29
CA MET A 203 -9.19 -0.23 10.34
C MET A 203 -9.65 -1.68 10.23
N GLN A 204 -9.01 -2.47 9.38
CA GLN A 204 -9.29 -3.89 9.19
C GLN A 204 -8.89 -4.74 10.41
N HIS A 205 -7.91 -4.27 11.20
CA HIS A 205 -7.58 -4.86 12.50
C HIS A 205 -8.64 -4.64 13.56
N LYS A 206 -9.47 -3.61 13.44
CA LYS A 206 -10.45 -3.18 14.46
C LYS A 206 -11.88 -3.54 14.10
N HIS A 207 -12.23 -3.50 12.82
CA HIS A 207 -13.62 -3.52 12.37
C HIS A 207 -13.81 -4.58 11.29
N ALA A 208 -14.89 -5.37 11.44
CA ALA A 208 -15.34 -6.32 10.42
C ALA A 208 -15.96 -5.57 9.21
N PRO A 209 -16.10 -6.22 8.04
CA PRO A 209 -16.58 -5.59 6.81
C PRO A 209 -17.94 -4.86 6.93
N GLU A 210 -18.86 -5.37 7.77
CA GLU A 210 -20.20 -4.85 7.92
C GLU A 210 -20.34 -3.73 8.95
N GLU A 211 -19.29 -3.47 9.75
CA GLU A 211 -19.32 -2.48 10.82
C GLU A 211 -19.36 -1.05 10.25
N ALA A 212 -20.08 -0.19 10.95
CA ALA A 212 -20.31 1.19 10.50
C ALA A 212 -19.01 1.96 10.29
N GLU A 213 -18.01 1.72 11.13
CA GLU A 213 -16.70 2.35 11.07
C GLU A 213 -15.93 1.91 9.81
N ALA A 214 -15.97 0.61 9.48
CA ALA A 214 -15.37 0.10 8.24
C ALA A 214 -16.06 0.71 7.01
N LEU A 215 -17.39 0.70 6.99
CA LEU A 215 -18.18 1.28 5.89
C LEU A 215 -17.91 2.79 5.72
N ALA A 216 -17.82 3.53 6.81
CA ALA A 216 -17.50 4.96 6.77
C ALA A 216 -16.07 5.20 6.25
N PHE A 217 -15.09 4.39 6.68
CA PHE A 217 -13.71 4.45 6.22
C PHE A 217 -13.61 4.19 4.71
N TYR A 218 -14.22 3.12 4.21
CA TYR A 218 -14.21 2.81 2.78
C TYR A 218 -14.96 3.84 1.94
N GLY A 219 -16.03 4.44 2.48
CA GLY A 219 -16.72 5.57 1.86
C GLY A 219 -15.82 6.80 1.72
N ALA A 220 -15.02 7.10 2.73
CA ALA A 220 -14.05 8.19 2.67
C ALA A 220 -12.90 7.91 1.68
N ILE A 221 -12.40 6.67 1.62
CA ILE A 221 -11.44 6.22 0.60
C ILE A 221 -12.02 6.42 -0.80
N ASP A 222 -13.27 5.98 -1.05
CA ASP A 222 -13.94 6.09 -2.35
C ASP A 222 -14.13 7.55 -2.79
N ALA A 223 -14.38 8.45 -1.85
CA ALA A 223 -14.47 9.88 -2.15
C ALA A 223 -13.15 10.44 -2.72
N GLU A 224 -12.01 10.07 -2.13
CA GLU A 224 -10.69 10.48 -2.64
C GLU A 224 -10.36 9.80 -3.98
N ILE A 225 -10.74 8.52 -4.17
CA ILE A 225 -10.67 7.85 -5.49
C ILE A 225 -11.48 8.63 -6.53
N GLY A 226 -12.69 9.09 -6.17
CA GLY A 226 -13.53 9.93 -7.03
C GLY A 226 -12.85 11.25 -7.44
N ARG A 227 -12.13 11.88 -6.52
CA ARG A 227 -11.34 13.10 -6.81
C ARG A 227 -10.19 12.82 -7.78
N LEU A 228 -9.44 11.74 -7.57
CA LEU A 228 -8.37 11.32 -8.48
C LEU A 228 -8.90 11.02 -9.90
N LEU A 229 -10.06 10.35 -10.01
CA LEU A 229 -10.73 10.12 -11.29
C LEU A 229 -11.14 11.42 -11.98
N ALA A 230 -11.68 12.37 -11.23
CA ALA A 230 -12.09 13.69 -11.75
C ALA A 230 -10.89 14.49 -12.28
N LEU A 231 -9.69 14.27 -11.76
CA LEU A 231 -8.44 14.84 -12.25
C LEU A 231 -7.89 14.12 -13.50
N GLY A 232 -8.61 13.12 -14.02
CA GLY A 232 -8.24 12.40 -15.25
C GLY A 232 -7.23 11.28 -15.06
N ALA A 233 -6.97 10.87 -13.83
CA ALA A 233 -6.06 9.76 -13.56
C ALA A 233 -6.64 8.41 -14.00
N VAL A 234 -5.76 7.53 -14.47
CA VAL A 234 -6.03 6.09 -14.57
C VAL A 234 -5.70 5.48 -13.20
N ILE A 235 -6.66 4.81 -12.60
CA ILE A 235 -6.50 4.29 -11.23
C ILE A 235 -6.44 2.77 -11.25
N GLY A 236 -5.43 2.21 -10.57
CA GLY A 236 -5.37 0.82 -10.17
C GLY A 236 -5.57 0.73 -8.65
N VAL A 237 -6.46 -0.16 -8.21
CA VAL A 237 -6.63 -0.48 -6.79
C VAL A 237 -6.20 -1.92 -6.58
N THR A 238 -5.39 -2.15 -5.57
CA THR A 238 -4.90 -3.49 -5.17
C THR A 238 -4.84 -3.59 -3.65
N ALA A 239 -4.60 -4.79 -3.14
CA ALA A 239 -4.25 -5.04 -1.75
C ALA A 239 -2.99 -5.91 -1.71
N ASP A 240 -2.23 -5.83 -0.64
CA ASP A 240 -1.06 -6.68 -0.38
C ASP A 240 -1.46 -7.99 0.30
N HIS A 241 -2.49 -7.98 1.11
CA HIS A 241 -3.17 -9.12 1.68
C HIS A 241 -4.62 -8.79 2.00
N GLY A 242 -5.38 -9.75 2.50
CA GLY A 242 -6.72 -9.55 3.01
C GLY A 242 -6.78 -9.67 4.53
N MET A 243 -7.94 -9.37 5.07
CA MET A 243 -8.31 -9.59 6.45
C MET A 243 -9.82 -9.88 6.51
N ASN A 244 -10.27 -10.56 7.56
CA ASN A 244 -11.67 -10.85 7.78
C ASN A 244 -12.06 -10.56 9.24
N ALA A 245 -13.31 -10.78 9.59
CA ALA A 245 -13.78 -10.69 10.97
C ALA A 245 -12.99 -11.66 11.86
N LYS A 246 -12.49 -11.18 12.99
CA LYS A 246 -11.69 -11.97 13.96
C LYS A 246 -12.54 -12.81 14.89
N GLN A 247 -13.86 -12.60 14.87
CA GLN A 247 -14.84 -13.34 15.65
C GLN A 247 -15.98 -13.77 14.73
N HIS A 248 -16.54 -14.94 15.01
CA HIS A 248 -17.79 -15.37 14.45
C HIS A 248 -18.98 -14.60 15.07
N ALA A 249 -20.17 -14.69 14.46
CA ALA A 249 -21.37 -14.00 14.93
C ALA A 249 -21.78 -14.38 16.38
N ASP A 250 -21.36 -15.55 16.85
CA ASP A 250 -21.58 -16.03 18.22
C ASP A 250 -20.50 -15.56 19.22
N GLY A 251 -19.53 -14.75 18.77
CA GLY A 251 -18.43 -14.24 19.58
C GLY A 251 -17.23 -15.18 19.73
N THR A 252 -17.26 -16.38 19.14
CA THR A 252 -16.12 -17.29 19.14
C THR A 252 -15.01 -16.77 18.23
N PRO A 253 -13.71 -17.04 18.54
CA PRO A 253 -12.59 -16.63 17.72
C PRO A 253 -12.66 -17.21 16.31
N ASN A 254 -12.50 -16.37 15.28
CA ASN A 254 -12.33 -16.77 13.88
C ASN A 254 -10.84 -16.71 13.51
N VAL A 255 -10.03 -17.47 14.24
CA VAL A 255 -8.57 -17.52 14.09
C VAL A 255 -8.07 -18.94 14.24
N ILE A 256 -6.98 -19.26 13.58
CA ILE A 256 -6.25 -20.51 13.74
C ILE A 256 -4.95 -20.24 14.48
N TYR A 257 -4.78 -20.85 15.66
CA TYR A 257 -3.54 -20.76 16.40
C TYR A 257 -2.61 -21.90 15.97
N LEU A 258 -1.64 -21.57 15.12
CA LEU A 258 -0.80 -22.55 14.43
C LEU A 258 -0.04 -23.46 15.39
N GLU A 259 0.45 -22.96 16.52
CA GLU A 259 1.17 -23.78 17.50
C GLU A 259 0.28 -24.92 18.01
N SER A 260 -0.97 -24.63 18.38
CA SER A 260 -1.92 -25.65 18.81
C SER A 260 -2.20 -26.68 17.73
N GLU A 261 -2.36 -26.24 16.47
CA GLU A 261 -2.58 -27.16 15.34
C GLU A 261 -1.36 -28.02 15.06
N LEU A 262 -0.15 -27.46 15.14
CA LEU A 262 1.10 -28.21 14.95
C LEU A 262 1.32 -29.21 16.08
N VAL A 263 1.12 -28.80 17.35
CA VAL A 263 1.21 -29.71 18.50
C VAL A 263 0.19 -30.85 18.40
N ALA A 264 -1.06 -30.54 18.03
CA ALA A 264 -2.10 -31.56 17.85
C ALA A 264 -1.77 -32.56 16.73
N HIS A 265 -1.06 -32.10 15.68
CA HIS A 265 -0.73 -32.96 14.52
C HIS A 265 0.58 -33.76 14.67
N PHE A 266 1.59 -33.14 15.30
CA PHE A 266 2.97 -33.66 15.35
C PHE A 266 3.44 -34.01 16.77
N GLY A 267 2.68 -33.68 17.80
CA GLY A 267 3.07 -33.83 19.21
C GLY A 267 3.88 -32.62 19.71
N GLU A 268 4.07 -32.58 21.04
CA GLU A 268 5.00 -31.62 21.66
C GLU A 268 6.43 -31.96 21.22
N GLY A 269 7.19 -30.93 20.74
CA GLY A 269 8.57 -31.06 20.30
C GLY A 269 9.56 -31.02 21.45
#